data_421f75a7d3ad041101ff1ec97b18586f
#
_entry.id   421f75a7d3ad041101ff1ec97b18586f
#
_cell.length_a   1.000
_cell.length_b   1.000
_cell.length_c   1.000
_cell.angle_alpha   90.00
_cell.angle_beta   90.00
_cell.angle_gamma   90.00
#
_symmetry.space_group_name_H-M   'P 1'
#
loop_
_entity.id
_entity.type
_entity.pdbx_description
1 polymer ?
#
loop_
_entity_poly.entity_id
_entity_poly.type
_entity_poly.pdbx_seq_one_letter_code
_entity_poly.pdbx_strand_id
1 'polypeptide(L)'
;ASAQVKSSILLAGLYADGTTSVTEPALSRNHSELMLGMFGAKVESRDTTATIYPEPALHAIDFKVPGDISSAAYFIAAASIVPGSELLIRNVGINPTRDGILRIAQQMGADITLLNRVDEGEPTADLLVRSATLHGTEIGGDVIPTLIDEIPVLAVMAAYAQGETVIKDAAELKVKESDRIAVMVDNLTRMGADIEGTEDGMIIHGGKPLHGAVIDSHLDHRIAMSFAVAGTICDGTVDILNGECVNISYPEFYHDLYSLRSK
;
A
#
# COMPACT_ATOMS: atom_id res chain seq x y z
N ALA A 1 -13.06 -7.71 8.36
CA ALA A 1 -11.98 -8.66 8.62
C ALA A 1 -10.81 -7.97 9.33
N SER A 2 -10.09 -8.70 10.18
CA SER A 2 -8.94 -8.15 10.90
C SER A 2 -7.84 -9.20 11.04
N ALA A 3 -6.74 -9.01 10.32
CA ALA A 3 -5.57 -9.87 10.43
C ALA A 3 -5.01 -9.94 11.86
N GLN A 4 -5.10 -8.86 12.63
CA GLN A 4 -4.64 -8.82 14.01
C GLN A 4 -5.49 -9.71 14.93
N VAL A 5 -6.82 -9.67 14.77
CA VAL A 5 -7.73 -10.56 15.51
C VAL A 5 -7.49 -12.02 15.12
N LYS A 6 -7.38 -12.32 13.83
CA LYS A 6 -7.03 -13.65 13.34
C LYS A 6 -5.71 -14.14 13.96
N SER A 7 -4.66 -13.34 13.84
CA SER A 7 -3.34 -13.67 14.38
C SER A 7 -3.35 -13.94 15.89
N SER A 8 -4.09 -13.14 16.67
CA SER A 8 -4.21 -13.34 18.12
C SER A 8 -4.88 -14.68 18.45
N ILE A 9 -5.92 -15.06 17.70
CA ILE A 9 -6.61 -16.34 17.88
C ILE A 9 -5.68 -17.52 17.50
N LEU A 10 -4.96 -17.42 16.37
CA LEU A 10 -4.02 -18.46 15.95
C LEU A 10 -2.88 -18.65 16.96
N LEU A 11 -2.31 -17.54 17.46
CA LEU A 11 -1.25 -17.59 18.48
C LEU A 11 -1.76 -18.22 19.80
N ALA A 12 -2.97 -17.88 20.23
CA ALA A 12 -3.58 -18.51 21.40
C ALA A 12 -3.84 -20.01 21.16
N GLY A 13 -4.23 -20.37 19.93
CA GLY A 13 -4.50 -21.76 19.52
C GLY A 13 -3.30 -22.69 19.61
N LEU A 14 -2.07 -22.16 19.58
CA LEU A 14 -0.84 -22.96 19.80
C LEU A 14 -0.80 -23.63 21.18
N TYR A 15 -1.46 -23.02 22.15
CA TYR A 15 -1.49 -23.45 23.56
C TYR A 15 -2.83 -24.09 23.97
N ALA A 16 -3.75 -24.26 23.01
CA ALA A 16 -5.06 -24.84 23.28
C ALA A 16 -4.96 -26.38 23.42
N ASP A 17 -5.94 -26.99 24.11
CA ASP A 17 -6.03 -28.46 24.22
C ASP A 17 -6.48 -29.14 22.92
N GLY A 18 -6.92 -28.37 21.93
CA GLY A 18 -7.43 -28.87 20.64
C GLY A 18 -7.26 -27.90 19.50
N THR A 19 -7.62 -28.35 18.30
CA THR A 19 -7.55 -27.56 17.09
C THR A 19 -8.40 -26.29 17.18
N THR A 20 -7.82 -25.16 16.79
CA THR A 20 -8.48 -23.86 16.81
C THR A 20 -8.63 -23.34 15.38
N SER A 21 -9.85 -22.93 15.01
CA SER A 21 -10.14 -22.36 13.69
C SER A 21 -10.73 -20.96 13.82
N VAL A 22 -10.38 -20.08 12.89
CA VAL A 22 -10.96 -18.74 12.76
C VAL A 22 -11.42 -18.54 11.34
N THR A 23 -12.68 -18.15 11.16
CA THR A 23 -13.27 -17.82 9.86
C THR A 23 -13.54 -16.32 9.79
N GLU A 24 -13.06 -15.67 8.73
CA GLU A 24 -13.22 -14.24 8.48
C GLU A 24 -14.35 -13.98 7.50
N PRO A 25 -15.02 -12.82 7.55
CA PRO A 25 -16.02 -12.44 6.56
C PRO A 25 -15.43 -12.16 5.17
N ALA A 26 -14.15 -11.76 5.13
CA ALA A 26 -13.35 -11.59 3.92
C ALA A 26 -11.89 -11.94 4.24
N LEU A 27 -11.12 -12.36 3.25
CA LEU A 27 -9.72 -12.74 3.46
C LEU A 27 -8.89 -11.51 3.89
N SER A 28 -8.28 -11.59 5.07
CA SER A 28 -7.28 -10.62 5.54
C SER A 28 -5.86 -11.11 5.29
N ARG A 29 -4.86 -10.30 5.67
CA ARG A 29 -3.43 -10.63 5.57
C ARG A 29 -3.13 -11.97 6.22
N ASN A 30 -2.31 -12.80 5.57
CA ASN A 30 -2.00 -14.17 5.99
C ASN A 30 -0.54 -14.38 6.43
N HIS A 31 0.18 -13.30 6.76
CA HIS A 31 1.58 -13.38 7.18
C HIS A 31 1.79 -14.28 8.39
N SER A 32 0.87 -14.27 9.36
CA SER A 32 0.97 -15.10 10.56
C SER A 32 0.86 -16.58 10.23
N GLU A 33 -0.01 -16.97 9.31
CA GLU A 33 -0.17 -18.35 8.85
C GLU A 33 1.10 -18.85 8.18
N LEU A 34 1.68 -18.03 7.28
CA LEU A 34 2.93 -18.35 6.59
C LEU A 34 4.09 -18.49 7.57
N MET A 35 4.28 -17.49 8.44
CA MET A 35 5.37 -17.52 9.41
C MET A 35 5.24 -18.68 10.40
N LEU A 36 4.07 -18.92 10.96
CA LEU A 36 3.86 -20.05 11.88
C LEU A 36 4.18 -21.38 11.21
N GLY A 37 3.81 -21.55 9.92
CA GLY A 37 4.18 -22.71 9.13
C GLY A 37 5.69 -22.86 8.98
N MET A 38 6.40 -21.77 8.66
CA MET A 38 7.87 -21.77 8.57
C MET A 38 8.55 -22.13 9.88
N PHE A 39 8.00 -21.71 11.02
CA PHE A 39 8.49 -22.07 12.36
C PHE A 39 8.14 -23.50 12.79
N GLY A 40 7.40 -24.26 11.97
CA GLY A 40 7.08 -25.68 12.22
C GLY A 40 5.69 -25.91 12.82
N ALA A 41 4.85 -24.89 12.96
CA ALA A 41 3.46 -25.09 13.34
C ALA A 41 2.67 -25.68 12.17
N LYS A 42 1.75 -26.61 12.48
CA LYS A 42 0.79 -27.06 11.49
C LYS A 42 -0.35 -26.04 11.37
N VAL A 43 -0.40 -25.34 10.25
CA VAL A 43 -1.44 -24.36 9.89
C VAL A 43 -2.07 -24.78 8.57
N GLU A 44 -3.39 -24.76 8.50
CA GLU A 44 -4.14 -25.02 7.26
C GLU A 44 -5.02 -23.80 6.99
N SER A 45 -4.91 -23.27 5.78
CA SER A 45 -5.76 -22.16 5.29
C SER A 45 -6.63 -22.68 4.15
N ARG A 46 -7.94 -22.45 4.26
CA ARG A 46 -8.90 -22.77 3.22
C ARG A 46 -9.93 -21.63 3.10
N ASP A 47 -9.98 -21.01 1.93
CA ASP A 47 -10.83 -19.84 1.67
C ASP A 47 -10.57 -18.75 2.73
N THR A 48 -11.55 -18.38 3.53
CA THR A 48 -11.46 -17.40 4.60
C THR A 48 -11.23 -18.01 5.99
N THR A 49 -10.94 -19.30 6.09
CA THR A 49 -10.73 -20.01 7.35
C THR A 49 -9.27 -20.41 7.52
N ALA A 50 -8.67 -19.99 8.62
CA ALA A 50 -7.37 -20.46 9.06
C ALA A 50 -7.53 -21.38 10.28
N THR A 51 -6.84 -22.51 10.26
CA THR A 51 -6.88 -23.53 11.33
C THR A 51 -5.48 -23.80 11.82
N ILE A 52 -5.26 -23.74 13.13
CA ILE A 52 -4.01 -24.09 13.78
C ILE A 52 -4.18 -25.31 14.68
N TYR A 53 -3.17 -26.17 14.69
CA TYR A 53 -3.12 -27.37 15.50
C TYR A 53 -2.28 -27.10 16.75
N PRO A 54 -2.67 -27.64 17.93
CA PRO A 54 -1.98 -27.40 19.19
C PRO A 54 -0.63 -28.10 19.27
N GLU A 55 0.14 -27.74 20.30
CA GLU A 55 1.41 -28.38 20.67
C GLU A 55 2.44 -28.48 19.53
N PRO A 56 2.74 -27.37 18.83
CA PRO A 56 3.67 -27.37 17.71
C PRO A 56 5.11 -27.58 18.22
N ALA A 57 5.90 -28.34 17.46
CA ALA A 57 7.34 -28.41 17.67
C ALA A 57 8.00 -27.20 16.94
N LEU A 58 7.86 -26.01 17.52
CA LEU A 58 8.45 -24.80 16.93
C LEU A 58 9.97 -24.85 16.98
N HIS A 59 10.61 -24.38 15.90
CA HIS A 59 12.06 -24.29 15.79
C HIS A 59 12.48 -22.94 15.22
N ALA A 60 13.68 -22.50 15.58
CA ALA A 60 14.26 -21.27 15.04
C ALA A 60 14.62 -21.45 13.56
N ILE A 61 14.44 -20.38 12.79
CA ILE A 61 14.81 -20.28 11.37
C ILE A 61 15.59 -19.01 11.12
N ASP A 62 16.44 -19.01 10.09
CA ASP A 62 16.98 -17.79 9.52
C ASP A 62 15.91 -17.16 8.64
N PHE A 63 15.52 -15.94 8.96
CA PHE A 63 14.47 -15.24 8.24
C PHE A 63 14.94 -13.86 7.76
N LYS A 64 14.89 -13.64 6.46
CA LYS A 64 15.15 -12.32 5.88
C LYS A 64 13.85 -11.54 5.79
N VAL A 65 13.72 -10.51 6.62
CA VAL A 65 12.53 -9.65 6.63
C VAL A 65 12.39 -8.93 5.27
N PRO A 66 11.24 -9.06 4.59
CA PRO A 66 10.97 -8.32 3.36
C PRO A 66 10.88 -6.81 3.60
N GLY A 67 11.18 -6.02 2.56
CA GLY A 67 10.78 -4.61 2.51
C GLY A 67 9.25 -4.48 2.50
N ASP A 68 8.73 -3.50 3.21
CA ASP A 68 7.29 -3.25 3.28
C ASP A 68 6.75 -2.69 1.97
N ILE A 69 5.74 -3.35 1.40
CA ILE A 69 5.08 -2.92 0.17
C ILE A 69 4.41 -1.54 0.31
N SER A 70 3.89 -1.20 1.49
CA SER A 70 3.31 0.12 1.75
C SER A 70 4.36 1.23 1.68
N SER A 71 5.57 0.97 2.18
CA SER A 71 6.70 1.90 2.04
C SER A 71 7.18 1.98 0.60
N ALA A 72 7.27 0.85 -0.10
CA ALA A 72 7.64 0.79 -1.52
C ALA A 72 6.64 1.52 -2.43
N ALA A 73 5.34 1.56 -2.07
CA ALA A 73 4.27 2.15 -2.86
C ALA A 73 4.54 3.61 -3.27
N TYR A 74 5.14 4.41 -2.40
CA TYR A 74 5.48 5.79 -2.69
C TYR A 74 6.56 5.91 -3.76
N PHE A 75 7.54 5.03 -3.72
CA PHE A 75 8.63 4.97 -4.71
C PHE A 75 8.15 4.36 -6.03
N ILE A 76 7.24 3.39 -5.99
CA ILE A 76 6.54 2.88 -7.18
C ILE A 76 5.78 4.01 -7.87
N ALA A 77 5.00 4.77 -7.11
CA ALA A 77 4.25 5.91 -7.63
C ALA A 77 5.18 6.97 -8.21
N ALA A 78 6.20 7.41 -7.45
CA ALA A 78 7.16 8.41 -7.92
C ALA A 78 7.86 7.98 -9.20
N ALA A 79 8.37 6.75 -9.27
CA ALA A 79 9.04 6.25 -10.47
C ALA A 79 8.08 6.09 -11.67
N SER A 80 6.79 5.81 -11.42
CA SER A 80 5.79 5.68 -12.48
C SER A 80 5.39 7.03 -13.10
N ILE A 81 5.28 8.10 -12.27
CA ILE A 81 4.77 9.40 -12.73
C ILE A 81 5.87 10.37 -13.17
N VAL A 82 7.10 10.28 -12.63
CA VAL A 82 8.20 11.19 -12.98
C VAL A 82 8.82 10.77 -14.31
N PRO A 83 8.75 11.59 -15.37
CA PRO A 83 9.24 11.23 -16.69
C PRO A 83 10.73 10.85 -16.71
N GLY A 84 11.06 9.75 -17.40
CA GLY A 84 12.43 9.25 -17.54
C GLY A 84 12.98 8.51 -16.32
N SER A 85 12.16 8.28 -15.30
CA SER A 85 12.57 7.53 -14.12
C SER A 85 12.75 6.04 -14.42
N GLU A 86 13.78 5.45 -13.79
CA GLU A 86 13.99 4.02 -13.67
C GLU A 86 14.49 3.74 -12.24
N LEU A 87 13.79 2.90 -11.49
CA LEU A 87 14.08 2.62 -10.09
C LEU A 87 14.02 1.12 -9.81
N LEU A 88 15.04 0.58 -9.15
CA LEU A 88 15.06 -0.79 -8.65
C LEU A 88 14.85 -0.78 -7.12
N ILE A 89 13.70 -1.30 -6.67
CA ILE A 89 13.36 -1.46 -5.25
C ILE A 89 13.59 -2.93 -4.90
N ARG A 90 14.49 -3.21 -3.96
CA ARG A 90 14.94 -4.57 -3.68
C ARG A 90 14.19 -5.24 -2.55
N ASN A 91 14.00 -6.56 -2.67
CA ASN A 91 13.49 -7.44 -1.61
C ASN A 91 12.15 -6.98 -1.04
N VAL A 92 11.22 -6.57 -1.89
CA VAL A 92 9.89 -6.12 -1.47
C VAL A 92 8.97 -7.32 -1.25
N GLY A 93 8.21 -7.33 -0.14
CA GLY A 93 7.15 -8.30 0.08
C GLY A 93 6.04 -8.15 -0.97
N ILE A 94 5.72 -9.24 -1.66
CA ILE A 94 4.69 -9.28 -2.69
C ILE A 94 3.59 -10.29 -2.36
N ASN A 95 3.27 -10.43 -1.08
CA ASN A 95 2.21 -11.31 -0.63
C ASN A 95 0.89 -10.95 -1.33
N PRO A 96 0.15 -11.92 -1.92
CA PRO A 96 -1.10 -11.66 -2.64
C PRO A 96 -2.19 -10.97 -1.80
N THR A 97 -2.11 -11.06 -0.47
CA THR A 97 -3.02 -10.34 0.44
C THR A 97 -2.62 -8.87 0.66
N ARG A 98 -1.52 -8.41 0.04
CA ARG A 98 -0.95 -7.06 0.17
C ARG A 98 -0.50 -6.44 -1.16
N ASP A 99 -0.53 -7.18 -2.26
CA ASP A 99 0.03 -6.76 -3.56
C ASP A 99 -0.93 -5.91 -4.41
N GLY A 100 -2.07 -5.50 -3.85
CA GLY A 100 -3.08 -4.72 -4.56
C GLY A 100 -2.53 -3.49 -5.28
N ILE A 101 -1.57 -2.80 -4.67
CA ILE A 101 -0.88 -1.65 -5.30
C ILE A 101 -0.19 -2.05 -6.62
N LEU A 102 0.46 -3.20 -6.69
CA LEU A 102 1.13 -3.67 -7.91
C LEU A 102 0.11 -3.98 -9.00
N ARG A 103 -0.97 -4.68 -8.65
CA ARG A 103 -2.05 -5.01 -9.58
C ARG A 103 -2.71 -3.76 -10.15
N ILE A 104 -3.07 -2.82 -9.30
CA ILE A 104 -3.73 -1.59 -9.73
C ILE A 104 -2.77 -0.68 -10.51
N ALA A 105 -1.53 -0.50 -10.06
CA ALA A 105 -0.55 0.29 -10.82
C ALA A 105 -0.33 -0.29 -12.24
N GLN A 106 -0.22 -1.62 -12.37
CA GLN A 106 -0.10 -2.28 -13.68
C GLN A 106 -1.40 -2.12 -14.51
N GLN A 107 -2.58 -2.20 -13.89
CA GLN A 107 -3.86 -1.93 -14.56
C GLN A 107 -3.95 -0.49 -15.06
N MET A 108 -3.35 0.47 -14.35
CA MET A 108 -3.20 1.85 -14.78
C MET A 108 -2.14 2.03 -15.89
N GLY A 109 -1.38 0.99 -16.23
CA GLY A 109 -0.36 1.03 -17.27
C GLY A 109 1.07 1.29 -16.77
N ALA A 110 1.32 1.20 -15.45
CA ALA A 110 2.67 1.33 -14.91
C ALA A 110 3.61 0.21 -15.42
N ASP A 111 4.83 0.58 -15.78
CA ASP A 111 5.89 -0.36 -16.19
C ASP A 111 6.59 -0.91 -14.94
N ILE A 112 6.11 -2.04 -14.44
CA ILE A 112 6.65 -2.72 -13.27
C ILE A 112 7.06 -4.15 -13.66
N THR A 113 8.35 -4.44 -13.52
CA THR A 113 8.90 -5.78 -13.76
C THR A 113 9.35 -6.41 -12.44
N LEU A 114 8.85 -7.61 -12.14
CA LEU A 114 9.28 -8.39 -10.98
C LEU A 114 10.55 -9.20 -11.34
N LEU A 115 11.61 -8.97 -10.58
CA LEU A 115 12.88 -9.65 -10.73
C LEU A 115 13.21 -10.46 -9.45
N ASN A 116 14.02 -11.49 -9.56
CA ASN A 116 14.52 -12.26 -8.41
C ASN A 116 13.40 -12.73 -7.46
N ARG A 117 12.26 -13.14 -8.02
CA ARG A 117 11.09 -13.57 -7.25
C ARG A 117 11.39 -14.83 -6.46
N VAL A 118 10.96 -14.82 -5.18
CA VAL A 118 11.01 -15.96 -4.27
C VAL A 118 9.59 -16.19 -3.77
N ASP A 119 9.08 -17.40 -3.95
CA ASP A 119 7.70 -17.77 -3.56
C ASP A 119 7.65 -18.66 -2.31
N GLU A 120 8.80 -19.09 -1.79
CA GLU A 120 8.88 -19.93 -0.59
C GLU A 120 8.77 -19.08 0.68
N GLY A 121 7.85 -19.45 1.56
CA GLY A 121 7.56 -18.71 2.77
C GLY A 121 6.81 -17.40 2.50
N GLU A 122 7.36 -16.27 2.95
CA GLU A 122 6.81 -14.94 2.65
C GLU A 122 7.29 -14.50 1.25
N PRO A 123 6.38 -14.33 0.27
CA PRO A 123 6.78 -14.03 -1.10
C PRO A 123 7.48 -12.68 -1.24
N THR A 124 8.59 -12.64 -1.96
CA THR A 124 9.36 -11.41 -2.22
C THR A 124 9.79 -11.28 -3.68
N ALA A 125 10.05 -10.04 -4.12
CA ALA A 125 10.69 -9.75 -5.39
C ALA A 125 11.48 -8.44 -5.33
N ASP A 126 12.38 -8.26 -6.30
CA ASP A 126 12.88 -6.94 -6.64
C ASP A 126 11.94 -6.32 -7.67
N LEU A 127 11.57 -5.04 -7.48
CA LEU A 127 10.65 -4.31 -8.36
C LEU A 127 11.46 -3.33 -9.21
N LEU A 128 11.53 -3.56 -10.52
CA LEU A 128 12.06 -2.59 -11.46
C LEU A 128 10.89 -1.78 -12.01
N VAL A 129 10.85 -0.50 -11.68
CA VAL A 129 9.77 0.42 -12.05
C VAL A 129 10.31 1.49 -12.98
N ARG A 130 9.63 1.72 -14.10
CA ARG A 130 9.93 2.79 -15.05
C ARG A 130 8.75 3.74 -15.21
N SER A 131 9.05 4.97 -15.57
CA SER A 131 7.99 5.93 -15.90
C SER A 131 7.17 5.47 -17.09
N ALA A 132 5.85 5.66 -17.00
CA ALA A 132 4.91 5.26 -18.02
C ALA A 132 3.76 6.27 -18.14
N THR A 133 3.05 6.24 -19.25
CA THR A 133 1.78 6.96 -19.36
C THR A 133 0.71 6.18 -18.64
N LEU A 134 0.22 6.72 -17.53
CA LEU A 134 -0.83 6.09 -16.75
C LEU A 134 -2.23 6.44 -17.30
N HIS A 135 -3.17 5.53 -17.09
CA HIS A 135 -4.57 5.68 -17.49
C HIS A 135 -5.49 5.47 -16.29
N GLY A 136 -6.63 6.16 -16.31
CA GLY A 136 -7.66 5.99 -15.29
C GLY A 136 -8.21 4.57 -15.25
N THR A 137 -8.70 4.16 -14.09
CA THR A 137 -9.21 2.81 -13.85
C THR A 137 -10.24 2.78 -12.72
N GLU A 138 -10.97 1.67 -12.60
CA GLU A 138 -11.83 1.41 -11.45
C GLU A 138 -11.08 0.61 -10.38
N ILE A 139 -11.17 1.05 -9.12
CA ILE A 139 -10.55 0.44 -7.93
C ILE A 139 -11.66 0.18 -6.92
N GLY A 140 -12.02 -1.08 -6.71
CA GLY A 140 -13.12 -1.44 -5.81
C GLY A 140 -13.23 -2.95 -5.58
N GLY A 141 -14.17 -3.38 -4.73
CA GLY A 141 -14.41 -4.78 -4.43
C GLY A 141 -13.27 -5.46 -3.68
N ASP A 142 -12.99 -6.70 -4.04
CA ASP A 142 -12.05 -7.58 -3.32
C ASP A 142 -10.59 -7.11 -3.32
N VAL A 143 -10.23 -6.13 -4.16
CA VAL A 143 -8.87 -5.58 -4.16
C VAL A 143 -8.65 -4.60 -3.00
N ILE A 144 -9.70 -3.93 -2.51
CA ILE A 144 -9.60 -2.88 -1.47
C ILE A 144 -8.86 -3.36 -0.22
N PRO A 145 -9.18 -4.50 0.41
CA PRO A 145 -8.44 -4.97 1.59
C PRO A 145 -6.93 -5.17 1.36
N THR A 146 -6.52 -5.40 0.12
CA THR A 146 -5.11 -5.67 -0.23
C THR A 146 -4.29 -4.40 -0.50
N LEU A 147 -4.93 -3.22 -0.53
CA LEU A 147 -4.30 -1.93 -0.86
C LEU A 147 -4.94 -0.73 -0.16
N ILE A 148 -5.80 -0.94 0.83
CA ILE A 148 -6.55 0.15 1.50
C ILE A 148 -5.61 1.26 2.00
N ASP A 149 -4.44 0.89 2.45
CA ASP A 149 -3.44 1.81 2.99
C ASP A 149 -2.66 2.55 1.88
N GLU A 150 -2.67 2.06 0.65
CA GLU A 150 -2.01 2.64 -0.52
C GLU A 150 -2.95 3.54 -1.36
N ILE A 151 -4.25 3.59 -1.04
CA ILE A 151 -5.22 4.43 -1.76
C ILE A 151 -4.79 5.90 -1.84
N PRO A 152 -4.23 6.54 -0.79
CA PRO A 152 -3.77 7.92 -0.91
C PRO A 152 -2.74 8.15 -2.02
N VAL A 153 -1.74 7.31 -2.13
CA VAL A 153 -0.73 7.45 -3.19
C VAL A 153 -1.26 7.02 -4.57
N LEU A 154 -2.20 6.07 -4.62
CA LEU A 154 -2.92 5.74 -5.86
C LEU A 154 -3.77 6.90 -6.36
N ALA A 155 -4.40 7.67 -5.47
CA ALA A 155 -5.14 8.87 -5.85
C ALA A 155 -4.20 9.95 -6.45
N VAL A 156 -2.97 10.08 -5.95
CA VAL A 156 -1.94 10.91 -6.57
C VAL A 156 -1.58 10.38 -7.97
N MET A 157 -1.35 9.08 -8.13
CA MET A 157 -1.10 8.50 -9.46
C MET A 157 -2.28 8.77 -10.42
N ALA A 158 -3.52 8.64 -9.94
CA ALA A 158 -4.74 8.90 -10.70
C ALA A 158 -4.85 10.36 -11.16
N ALA A 159 -4.44 11.32 -10.34
CA ALA A 159 -4.45 12.73 -10.71
C ALA A 159 -3.49 13.04 -11.89
N TYR A 160 -2.41 12.28 -12.02
CA TYR A 160 -1.49 12.36 -13.17
C TYR A 160 -1.84 11.43 -14.33
N ALA A 161 -2.74 10.46 -14.13
CA ALA A 161 -3.17 9.51 -15.16
C ALA A 161 -4.10 10.19 -16.19
N GLN A 162 -4.19 9.64 -17.40
CA GLN A 162 -5.14 10.10 -18.41
C GLN A 162 -6.50 9.48 -18.17
N GLY A 163 -7.56 10.30 -18.14
CA GLY A 163 -8.93 9.82 -17.99
C GLY A 163 -9.43 9.77 -16.55
N GLU A 164 -10.50 9.03 -16.33
CA GLU A 164 -11.19 8.96 -15.05
C GLU A 164 -10.73 7.74 -14.23
N THR A 165 -10.49 7.96 -12.93
CA THR A 165 -10.31 6.90 -11.94
C THR A 165 -11.44 6.95 -10.92
N VAL A 166 -12.10 5.82 -10.69
CA VAL A 166 -13.14 5.68 -9.68
C VAL A 166 -12.65 4.75 -8.58
N ILE A 167 -12.58 5.27 -7.35
CA ILE A 167 -12.26 4.49 -6.13
C ILE A 167 -13.57 4.33 -5.35
N LYS A 168 -13.94 3.11 -5.02
CA LYS A 168 -15.17 2.75 -4.31
C LYS A 168 -14.95 1.60 -3.32
N ASP A 169 -15.94 1.27 -2.50
CA ASP A 169 -15.88 0.21 -1.49
C ASP A 169 -14.78 0.44 -0.43
N ALA A 170 -14.35 1.69 -0.24
CA ALA A 170 -13.23 2.08 0.61
C ALA A 170 -13.65 2.94 1.82
N ALA A 171 -14.87 2.74 2.33
CA ALA A 171 -15.43 3.51 3.46
C ALA A 171 -14.55 3.48 4.71
N GLU A 172 -13.73 2.43 4.90
CA GLU A 172 -12.78 2.30 5.99
C GLU A 172 -11.74 3.45 6.03
N LEU A 173 -11.47 4.12 4.91
CA LEU A 173 -10.58 5.27 4.83
C LEU A 173 -11.02 6.45 5.72
N LYS A 174 -12.32 6.55 6.03
CA LYS A 174 -12.87 7.62 6.88
C LYS A 174 -12.53 7.47 8.36
N VAL A 175 -12.13 6.29 8.79
CA VAL A 175 -11.87 5.95 10.20
C VAL A 175 -10.41 5.53 10.44
N LYS A 176 -9.51 5.91 9.54
CA LYS A 176 -8.05 5.76 9.71
C LYS A 176 -7.49 6.87 10.61
N GLU A 177 -6.21 7.19 10.51
CA GLU A 177 -5.54 8.26 11.26
C GLU A 177 -6.19 9.63 11.00
N SER A 178 -6.76 9.80 9.82
CA SER A 178 -7.59 10.93 9.39
C SER A 178 -8.77 10.40 8.56
N ASP A 179 -9.77 11.26 8.25
CA ASP A 179 -10.68 10.98 7.13
C ASP A 179 -9.91 11.14 5.81
N ARG A 180 -9.26 10.04 5.38
CA ARG A 180 -8.39 10.06 4.19
C ARG A 180 -9.13 10.45 2.92
N ILE A 181 -10.43 10.17 2.80
CA ILE A 181 -11.23 10.60 1.64
C ILE A 181 -11.31 12.13 1.63
N ALA A 182 -11.79 12.73 2.71
CA ALA A 182 -11.95 14.17 2.80
C ALA A 182 -10.61 14.91 2.65
N VAL A 183 -9.56 14.41 3.31
CA VAL A 183 -8.22 15.03 3.29
C VAL A 183 -7.57 14.93 1.90
N MET A 184 -7.70 13.81 1.19
CA MET A 184 -7.20 13.66 -0.17
C MET A 184 -7.93 14.60 -1.14
N VAL A 185 -9.27 14.69 -1.05
CA VAL A 185 -10.08 15.58 -1.88
C VAL A 185 -9.69 17.04 -1.67
N ASP A 186 -9.59 17.48 -0.41
CA ASP A 186 -9.20 18.87 -0.10
C ASP A 186 -7.82 19.21 -0.65
N ASN A 187 -6.81 18.40 -0.33
CA ASN A 187 -5.43 18.69 -0.71
C ASN A 187 -5.18 18.57 -2.23
N LEU A 188 -5.73 17.55 -2.91
CA LEU A 188 -5.62 17.44 -4.37
C LEU A 188 -6.34 18.59 -5.09
N THR A 189 -7.51 19.02 -4.57
CA THR A 189 -8.21 20.22 -5.10
C THR A 189 -7.35 21.46 -4.94
N ARG A 190 -6.65 21.65 -3.82
CA ARG A 190 -5.70 22.77 -3.63
C ARG A 190 -4.56 22.74 -4.65
N MET A 191 -4.14 21.56 -5.09
CA MET A 191 -3.14 21.41 -6.16
C MET A 191 -3.73 21.54 -7.57
N GLY A 192 -5.03 21.78 -7.72
CA GLY A 192 -5.71 21.97 -9.02
C GLY A 192 -6.22 20.67 -9.67
N ALA A 193 -6.23 19.57 -8.96
CA ALA A 193 -6.84 18.33 -9.45
C ALA A 193 -8.37 18.47 -9.57
N ASP A 194 -8.93 17.73 -10.50
CA ASP A 194 -10.37 17.56 -10.70
C ASP A 194 -10.78 16.27 -9.97
N ILE A 195 -11.23 16.41 -8.73
CA ILE A 195 -11.53 15.31 -7.82
C ILE A 195 -12.79 15.61 -7.02
N GLU A 196 -13.61 14.58 -6.79
CA GLU A 196 -14.75 14.63 -5.87
C GLU A 196 -14.77 13.42 -4.94
N GLY A 197 -15.19 13.65 -3.69
CA GLY A 197 -15.41 12.58 -2.71
C GLY A 197 -16.79 11.97 -2.88
N THR A 198 -16.86 10.63 -2.73
CA THR A 198 -18.12 9.88 -2.65
C THR A 198 -18.38 9.39 -1.22
N GLU A 199 -19.47 8.67 -1.01
CA GLU A 199 -19.78 8.11 0.31
C GLU A 199 -18.68 7.15 0.81
N ASP A 200 -18.06 6.39 -0.10
CA ASP A 200 -17.10 5.31 0.22
C ASP A 200 -15.82 5.34 -0.61
N GLY A 201 -15.52 6.50 -1.25
CA GLY A 201 -14.34 6.62 -2.10
C GLY A 201 -14.21 8.00 -2.74
N MET A 202 -13.71 8.05 -3.98
CA MET A 202 -13.49 9.29 -4.73
C MET A 202 -13.45 9.04 -6.24
N ILE A 203 -13.80 10.08 -7.01
CA ILE A 203 -13.69 10.11 -8.46
C ILE A 203 -12.65 11.17 -8.84
N ILE A 204 -11.71 10.80 -9.70
CA ILE A 204 -10.57 11.64 -10.09
C ILE A 204 -10.52 11.72 -11.61
N HIS A 205 -10.65 12.92 -12.17
CA HIS A 205 -10.46 13.19 -13.59
C HIS A 205 -9.03 13.70 -13.80
N GLY A 206 -8.12 12.78 -14.11
CA GLY A 206 -6.70 13.05 -14.20
C GLY A 206 -6.27 13.71 -15.51
N GLY A 207 -4.94 13.90 -15.66
CA GLY A 207 -4.32 14.48 -16.85
C GLY A 207 -4.21 16.01 -16.86
N LYS A 208 -4.65 16.69 -15.81
CA LYS A 208 -4.40 18.12 -15.60
C LYS A 208 -3.07 18.32 -14.89
N PRO A 209 -2.24 19.31 -15.28
CA PRO A 209 -1.05 19.67 -14.52
C PRO A 209 -1.43 20.08 -13.09
N LEU A 210 -0.74 19.51 -12.10
CA LEU A 210 -0.88 19.94 -10.72
C LEU A 210 0.13 21.06 -10.41
N HIS A 211 -0.23 21.95 -9.49
CA HIS A 211 0.64 23.03 -9.02
C HIS A 211 0.93 22.91 -7.52
N GLY A 212 2.00 23.60 -7.09
CA GLY A 212 2.37 23.66 -5.68
C GLY A 212 1.27 24.26 -4.80
N ALA A 213 1.15 23.74 -3.57
CA ALA A 213 0.17 24.17 -2.59
C ALA A 213 0.65 23.91 -1.16
N VAL A 214 -0.01 24.53 -0.21
CA VAL A 214 0.12 24.17 1.22
C VAL A 214 -0.81 23.00 1.48
N ILE A 215 -0.22 21.88 1.90
CA ILE A 215 -0.88 20.60 2.18
C ILE A 215 -1.00 20.42 3.68
N ASP A 216 -2.19 20.16 4.18
CA ASP A 216 -2.37 19.74 5.56
C ASP A 216 -2.39 18.20 5.63
N SER A 217 -1.38 17.62 6.27
CA SER A 217 -1.30 16.17 6.45
C SER A 217 -2.30 15.63 7.47
N HIS A 218 -2.88 16.48 8.30
CA HIS A 218 -3.69 16.08 9.46
C HIS A 218 -2.98 15.05 10.37
N LEU A 219 -1.65 15.14 10.49
CA LEU A 219 -0.78 14.19 11.20
C LEU A 219 -0.82 12.76 10.64
N ASP A 220 -1.40 12.56 9.46
CA ASP A 220 -1.41 11.28 8.78
C ASP A 220 -0.18 11.14 7.87
N HIS A 221 0.70 10.21 8.25
CA HIS A 221 1.95 9.95 7.54
C HIS A 221 1.73 9.51 6.08
N ARG A 222 0.62 8.80 5.78
CA ARG A 222 0.32 8.38 4.41
C ARG A 222 -0.09 9.54 3.53
N ILE A 223 -0.81 10.50 4.08
CA ILE A 223 -1.12 11.75 3.40
C ILE A 223 0.19 12.53 3.13
N ALA A 224 1.00 12.74 4.16
CA ALA A 224 2.26 13.48 4.02
C ALA A 224 3.16 12.86 2.93
N MET A 225 3.37 11.55 2.95
CA MET A 225 4.20 10.86 1.95
C MET A 225 3.60 10.90 0.55
N SER A 226 2.28 10.78 0.40
CA SER A 226 1.60 10.85 -0.90
C SER A 226 1.76 12.22 -1.55
N PHE A 227 1.64 13.30 -0.78
CA PHE A 227 1.81 14.66 -1.31
C PHE A 227 3.28 15.04 -1.51
N ALA A 228 4.23 14.44 -0.78
CA ALA A 228 5.64 14.55 -1.11
C ALA A 228 5.95 13.93 -2.49
N VAL A 229 5.31 12.80 -2.81
CA VAL A 229 5.39 12.19 -4.16
C VAL A 229 4.76 13.13 -5.20
N ALA A 230 3.57 13.68 -4.96
CA ALA A 230 2.94 14.64 -5.87
C ALA A 230 3.84 15.85 -6.15
N GLY A 231 4.56 16.32 -5.13
CA GLY A 231 5.52 17.43 -5.21
C GLY A 231 6.77 17.14 -6.06
N THR A 232 7.00 15.88 -6.47
CA THR A 232 8.18 15.55 -7.30
C THR A 232 8.03 16.01 -8.76
N ILE A 233 6.79 16.23 -9.22
CA ILE A 233 6.47 16.51 -10.63
C ILE A 233 5.53 17.74 -10.80
N CYS A 234 4.91 18.25 -9.74
CA CYS A 234 4.03 19.42 -9.85
C CYS A 234 4.81 20.68 -10.22
N ASP A 235 4.11 21.68 -10.76
CA ASP A 235 4.67 23.01 -10.99
C ASP A 235 4.65 23.81 -9.68
N GLY A 236 5.80 24.27 -9.21
CA GLY A 236 5.96 25.04 -7.97
C GLY A 236 6.34 24.18 -6.75
N THR A 237 6.06 24.68 -5.55
CA THR A 237 6.48 24.10 -4.28
C THR A 237 5.28 23.52 -3.52
N VAL A 238 5.46 22.34 -2.96
CA VAL A 238 4.52 21.72 -2.03
C VAL A 238 5.07 21.89 -0.61
N ASP A 239 4.33 22.62 0.23
CA ASP A 239 4.63 22.78 1.66
C ASP A 239 3.73 21.86 2.48
N ILE A 240 4.30 20.88 3.17
CA ILE A 240 3.52 19.91 3.94
C ILE A 240 3.54 20.29 5.42
N LEU A 241 2.38 20.71 5.94
CA LEU A 241 2.20 20.97 7.37
C LEU A 241 2.28 19.64 8.15
N ASN A 242 2.98 19.67 9.29
CA ASN A 242 3.21 18.50 10.14
C ASN A 242 3.86 17.31 9.36
N GLY A 243 4.71 17.62 8.38
CA GLY A 243 5.36 16.60 7.55
C GLY A 243 6.22 15.60 8.31
N GLU A 244 6.67 15.95 9.53
CA GLU A 244 7.41 15.07 10.44
C GLU A 244 6.60 13.84 10.91
N CYS A 245 5.29 13.81 10.71
CA CYS A 245 4.45 12.65 11.02
C CYS A 245 4.87 11.39 10.24
N VAL A 246 5.62 11.51 9.16
CA VAL A 246 6.20 10.36 8.43
C VAL A 246 7.10 9.50 9.33
N ASN A 247 7.69 10.08 10.39
CA ASN A 247 8.55 9.36 11.33
C ASN A 247 7.81 8.23 12.07
N ILE A 248 6.49 8.21 12.05
CA ILE A 248 5.66 7.15 12.64
C ILE A 248 5.92 5.81 11.95
N SER A 249 6.11 5.81 10.62
CA SER A 249 6.24 4.59 9.83
C SER A 249 7.50 4.54 8.95
N TYR A 250 8.04 5.69 8.54
CA TYR A 250 9.21 5.74 7.65
C TYR A 250 10.07 6.99 7.97
N PRO A 251 10.92 6.96 8.98
CA PRO A 251 11.73 8.12 9.41
C PRO A 251 12.64 8.69 8.33
N GLU A 252 13.21 7.83 7.48
CA GLU A 252 14.14 8.23 6.41
C GLU A 252 13.44 8.62 5.09
N PHE A 253 12.10 8.65 5.04
CA PHE A 253 11.33 8.80 3.80
C PHE A 253 11.75 10.00 2.94
N TYR A 254 11.83 11.20 3.53
CA TYR A 254 12.22 12.40 2.79
C TYR A 254 13.68 12.32 2.31
N HIS A 255 14.57 11.79 3.14
CA HIS A 255 15.97 11.59 2.77
C HIS A 255 16.06 10.66 1.55
N ASP A 256 15.40 9.51 1.60
CA ASP A 256 15.42 8.52 0.54
C ASP A 256 14.79 9.08 -0.75
N LEU A 257 13.61 9.71 -0.66
CA LEU A 257 12.93 10.28 -1.82
C LEU A 257 13.80 11.36 -2.52
N TYR A 258 14.43 12.25 -1.75
CA TYR A 258 15.24 13.32 -2.33
C TYR A 258 16.62 12.83 -2.81
N SER A 259 17.16 11.75 -2.25
CA SER A 259 18.43 11.17 -2.69
C SER A 259 18.36 10.55 -4.06
N LEU A 260 17.17 10.15 -4.52
CA LEU A 260 16.92 9.55 -5.84
C LEU A 260 16.85 10.59 -6.97
N ARG A 261 16.79 11.88 -6.65
CA ARG A 261 16.83 12.92 -7.69
C ARG A 261 18.22 12.94 -8.33
N SER A 262 18.29 12.67 -9.63
CA SER A 262 19.52 12.95 -10.40
C SER A 262 19.83 14.44 -10.32
N LYS A 263 21.11 14.76 -10.06
CA LYS A 263 21.61 16.15 -10.04
C LYS A 263 21.58 16.75 -11.45
#